data_f9dbd10235bdab5ef2158f41fe5fcda2
#
_entry.id   f9dbd10235bdab5ef2158f41fe5fcda2
#
_cell.length_a   1.000
_cell.length_b   1.000
_cell.length_c   1.000
_cell.angle_alpha   90.00
_cell.angle_beta   90.00
_cell.angle_gamma   90.00
#
_symmetry.space_group_name_H-M   'P 1'
#
loop_
_entity.id
_entity.type
_entity.pdbx_description
1 polymer ?
#
loop_
_entity_poly.entity_id
_entity_poly.type
_entity_poly.pdbx_seq_one_letter_code
_entity_poly.pdbx_strand_id
1 'polypeptide(L)'
;MASSTRIAQRYASALMDQALADGTLEQINSDFQYIMSLVRESDEMVAVLNSPVIRYNAKVGILKEVFGSHVSTLMMNFLIMLAEKRRESILPDIAASFTEMYNEEKKFIPVGFTSAVELDETMRATLIDTIAKRTGKTVLPTFSVDDALKGGITI
;
A
#
# COMPACT_ATOMS: atom_id res chain seq x y z
N MET A 1 15.06 8.78 9.62
CA MET A 1 14.47 7.66 8.86
C MET A 1 13.98 6.52 9.76
N ALA A 2 14.78 5.91 10.61
CA ALA A 2 14.31 4.81 11.50
C ALA A 2 13.18 5.18 12.47
N SER A 3 13.01 6.45 12.83
CA SER A 3 11.94 6.91 13.74
C SER A 3 10.59 7.03 13.04
N SER A 4 10.52 7.51 11.79
CA SER A 4 9.28 7.61 11.02
C SER A 4 8.70 6.25 10.69
N THR A 5 9.56 5.29 10.33
CA THR A 5 9.14 3.91 10.03
C THR A 5 8.50 3.23 11.23
N ARG A 6 9.04 3.36 12.44
CA ARG A 6 8.42 2.80 13.66
C ARG A 6 7.07 3.43 13.98
N ILE A 7 6.95 4.73 13.75
CA ILE A 7 5.68 5.44 13.95
C ILE A 7 4.65 4.97 12.93
N ALA A 8 5.03 4.86 11.66
CA ALA A 8 4.17 4.35 10.60
C ALA A 8 3.68 2.92 10.89
N GLN A 9 4.56 2.04 11.30
CA GLN A 9 4.21 0.68 11.72
C GLN A 9 3.20 0.64 12.87
N ARG A 10 3.34 1.51 13.88
CA ARG A 10 2.38 1.59 15.00
C ARG A 10 0.99 2.02 14.53
N TYR A 11 0.91 3.01 13.64
CA TYR A 11 -0.37 3.44 13.06
C TYR A 11 -0.99 2.36 12.19
N ALA A 12 -0.18 1.71 11.34
CA ALA A 12 -0.63 0.61 10.50
C ALA A 12 -1.14 -0.58 11.35
N SER A 13 -0.43 -0.97 12.40
CA SER A 13 -0.85 -2.04 13.31
C SER A 13 -2.17 -1.70 14.01
N ALA A 14 -2.31 -0.49 14.54
CA ALA A 14 -3.55 -0.08 15.21
C ALA A 14 -4.75 -0.09 14.25
N LEU A 15 -4.56 0.36 13.01
CA LEU A 15 -5.60 0.34 12.00
C LEU A 15 -5.92 -1.09 11.55
N MET A 16 -4.90 -1.96 11.45
CA MET A 16 -5.06 -3.38 11.14
C MET A 16 -5.89 -4.09 12.21
N ASP A 17 -5.56 -3.90 13.48
CA ASP A 17 -6.29 -4.48 14.60
C ASP A 17 -7.77 -4.05 14.60
N GLN A 18 -8.03 -2.77 14.35
CA GLN A 18 -9.39 -2.25 14.25
C GLN A 18 -10.13 -2.82 13.04
N ALA A 19 -9.48 -2.87 11.87
CA ALA A 19 -10.08 -3.41 10.65
C ALA A 19 -10.41 -4.91 10.78
N LEU A 20 -9.57 -5.68 11.48
CA LEU A 20 -9.84 -7.08 11.79
C LEU A 20 -11.01 -7.25 12.76
N ALA A 21 -11.05 -6.43 13.82
CA ALA A 21 -12.14 -6.46 14.80
C ALA A 21 -13.50 -6.12 14.18
N ASP A 22 -13.53 -5.16 13.26
CA ASP A 22 -14.74 -4.70 12.59
C ASP A 22 -15.10 -5.54 11.33
N GLY A 23 -14.22 -6.45 10.90
CA GLY A 23 -14.40 -7.23 9.68
C GLY A 23 -14.30 -6.39 8.39
N THR A 24 -13.60 -5.26 8.43
CA THR A 24 -13.49 -4.29 7.33
C THR A 24 -12.12 -4.28 6.65
N LEU A 25 -11.33 -5.32 6.84
CA LEU A 25 -9.95 -5.40 6.37
C LEU A 25 -9.82 -5.16 4.86
N GLU A 26 -10.67 -5.79 4.05
CA GLU A 26 -10.67 -5.63 2.59
C GLU A 26 -11.01 -4.20 2.18
N GLN A 27 -11.97 -3.58 2.89
CA GLN A 27 -12.35 -2.20 2.62
C GLN A 27 -11.19 -1.24 2.91
N ILE A 28 -10.52 -1.39 4.04
CA ILE A 28 -9.37 -0.55 4.39
C ILE A 28 -8.22 -0.73 3.40
N ASN A 29 -7.98 -1.96 2.95
CA ASN A 29 -6.98 -2.20 1.91
C ASN A 29 -7.33 -1.50 0.59
N SER A 30 -8.59 -1.57 0.15
CA SER A 30 -9.06 -0.85 -1.04
C SER A 30 -8.97 0.66 -0.87
N ASP A 31 -9.31 1.18 0.30
CA ASP A 31 -9.21 2.61 0.63
C ASP A 31 -7.75 3.09 0.51
N PHE A 32 -6.78 2.34 1.04
CA PHE A 32 -5.37 2.68 0.88
C PHE A 32 -4.92 2.65 -0.57
N GLN A 33 -5.34 1.65 -1.36
CA GLN A 33 -5.00 1.58 -2.78
C GLN A 33 -5.51 2.81 -3.53
N TYR A 34 -6.75 3.22 -3.27
CA TYR A 34 -7.35 4.42 -3.85
C TYR A 34 -6.60 5.70 -3.45
N ILE A 35 -6.36 5.90 -2.15
CA ILE A 35 -5.63 7.07 -1.65
C ILE A 35 -4.23 7.14 -2.27
N MET A 36 -3.51 6.02 -2.30
CA MET A 36 -2.15 5.99 -2.80
C MET A 36 -2.06 6.15 -4.32
N SER A 37 -3.10 5.75 -5.08
CA SER A 37 -3.17 6.07 -6.52
C SER A 37 -3.28 7.57 -6.74
N LEU A 38 -4.18 8.25 -6.03
CA LEU A 38 -4.34 9.72 -6.11
C LEU A 38 -3.07 10.46 -5.66
N VAL A 39 -2.43 10.02 -4.59
CA VAL A 39 -1.17 10.64 -4.12
C VAL A 39 -0.07 10.51 -5.17
N ARG A 40 -0.01 9.40 -5.91
CA ARG A 40 0.98 9.21 -7.00
C ARG A 40 0.68 10.04 -8.24
N GLU A 41 -0.59 10.33 -8.50
CA GLU A 41 -1.03 11.02 -9.72
C GLU A 41 -1.14 12.54 -9.52
N SER A 42 -1.10 13.05 -8.28
CA SER A 42 -1.29 14.47 -7.97
C SER A 42 -0.17 15.03 -7.10
N ASP A 43 0.68 15.83 -7.72
CA ASP A 43 1.73 16.59 -7.01
C ASP A 43 1.13 17.57 -6.00
N GLU A 44 -0.07 18.11 -6.29
CA GLU A 44 -0.80 18.98 -5.37
C GLU A 44 -1.20 18.23 -4.09
N MET A 45 -1.65 16.98 -4.20
CA MET A 45 -1.99 16.16 -3.05
C MET A 45 -0.75 15.88 -2.20
N VAL A 46 0.37 15.55 -2.82
CA VAL A 46 1.66 15.40 -2.13
C VAL A 46 2.05 16.69 -1.40
N ALA A 47 1.88 17.84 -2.06
CA ALA A 47 2.16 19.15 -1.46
C ALA A 47 1.25 19.44 -0.26
N VAL A 48 -0.05 19.12 -0.35
CA VAL A 48 -1.02 19.27 0.76
C VAL A 48 -0.62 18.40 1.95
N LEU A 49 -0.31 17.13 1.72
CA LEU A 49 0.09 16.21 2.80
C LEU A 49 1.37 16.66 3.50
N ASN A 50 2.34 17.17 2.76
CA ASN A 50 3.64 17.58 3.29
C ASN A 50 3.69 19.01 3.80
N SER A 51 2.68 19.85 3.54
CA SER A 51 2.70 21.26 3.89
C SER A 51 2.53 21.48 5.42
N PRO A 52 3.49 22.08 6.10
CA PRO A 52 3.33 22.48 7.51
C PRO A 52 2.53 23.77 7.68
N VAL A 53 2.30 24.52 6.59
CA VAL A 53 1.67 25.84 6.60
C VAL A 53 0.15 25.76 6.52
N ILE A 54 -0.38 24.73 5.87
CA ILE A 54 -1.84 24.53 5.77
C ILE A 54 -2.40 24.24 7.15
N ARG A 55 -3.38 25.06 7.55
CA ARG A 55 -4.03 24.91 8.87
C ARG A 55 -4.86 23.61 8.91
N TYR A 56 -4.96 23.01 10.08
CA TYR A 56 -5.72 21.77 10.33
C TYR A 56 -7.12 21.78 9.69
N ASN A 57 -7.93 22.80 9.94
CA ASN A 57 -9.30 22.86 9.42
C ASN A 57 -9.35 22.88 7.89
N ALA A 58 -8.43 23.60 7.24
CA ALA A 58 -8.33 23.62 5.79
C ALA A 58 -7.90 22.25 5.24
N LYS A 59 -6.93 21.62 5.90
CA LYS A 59 -6.45 20.27 5.50
C LYS A 59 -7.54 19.23 5.64
N VAL A 60 -8.29 19.22 6.74
CA VAL A 60 -9.45 18.33 6.94
C VAL A 60 -10.53 18.59 5.88
N GLY A 61 -10.78 19.86 5.52
CA GLY A 61 -11.70 20.21 4.43
C GLY A 61 -11.29 19.57 3.12
N ILE A 62 -10.01 19.70 2.72
CA ILE A 62 -9.46 19.10 1.50
C ILE A 62 -9.58 17.57 1.55
N LEU A 63 -9.18 16.94 2.65
CA LEU A 63 -9.28 15.47 2.80
C LEU A 63 -10.72 14.97 2.65
N LYS A 64 -11.70 15.68 3.23
CA LYS A 64 -13.12 15.33 3.11
C LYS A 64 -13.66 15.53 1.70
N GLU A 65 -13.24 16.59 1.02
CA GLU A 65 -13.66 16.88 -0.35
C GLU A 65 -13.10 15.85 -1.32
N VAL A 66 -11.83 15.48 -1.19
CA VAL A 66 -11.16 14.57 -2.11
C VAL A 66 -11.51 13.10 -1.84
N PHE A 67 -11.54 12.69 -0.57
CA PHE A 67 -11.69 11.28 -0.21
C PHE A 67 -13.06 10.91 0.36
N GLY A 68 -13.85 11.87 0.84
CA GLY A 68 -15.05 11.62 1.66
C GLY A 68 -16.11 10.73 1.04
N SER A 69 -16.27 10.73 -0.28
CA SER A 69 -17.22 9.88 -1.01
C SER A 69 -16.62 8.54 -1.48
N HIS A 70 -15.33 8.34 -1.31
CA HIS A 70 -14.60 7.23 -1.91
C HIS A 70 -13.96 6.28 -0.90
N VAL A 71 -13.83 6.69 0.36
CA VAL A 71 -13.24 5.86 1.41
C VAL A 71 -14.25 5.61 2.53
N SER A 72 -14.00 4.55 3.29
CA SER A 72 -14.81 4.19 4.45
C SER A 72 -14.75 5.25 5.56
N THR A 73 -15.77 5.24 6.42
CA THR A 73 -15.81 6.12 7.60
C THR A 73 -14.61 5.90 8.51
N LEU A 74 -14.18 4.66 8.70
CA LEU A 74 -12.99 4.32 9.49
C LEU A 74 -11.73 4.96 8.89
N MET A 75 -11.53 4.83 7.57
CA MET A 75 -10.39 5.45 6.89
C MET A 75 -10.44 6.97 6.96
N MET A 76 -11.62 7.59 6.77
CA MET A 76 -11.76 9.04 6.88
C MET A 76 -11.40 9.54 8.29
N ASN A 77 -11.89 8.87 9.33
CA ASN A 77 -11.56 9.21 10.71
C ASN A 77 -10.04 9.05 10.98
N PHE A 78 -9.44 8.03 10.39
CA PHE A 78 -7.99 7.82 10.46
C PHE A 78 -7.20 8.96 9.82
N LEU A 79 -7.59 9.40 8.61
CA LEU A 79 -6.96 10.54 7.93
C LEU A 79 -7.10 11.84 8.74
N ILE A 80 -8.27 12.10 9.31
CA ILE A 80 -8.52 13.28 10.16
C ILE A 80 -7.64 13.22 11.40
N MET A 81 -7.52 12.06 12.05
CA MET A 81 -6.63 11.87 13.21
C MET A 81 -5.16 12.10 12.85
N LEU A 82 -4.70 11.65 11.67
CA LEU A 82 -3.33 11.94 11.21
C LEU A 82 -3.10 13.44 11.03
N ALA A 83 -4.07 14.16 10.43
CA ALA A 83 -4.01 15.61 10.27
C ALA A 83 -3.99 16.34 11.62
N GLU A 84 -4.80 15.90 12.60
CA GLU A 84 -4.80 16.42 13.96
C GLU A 84 -3.43 16.27 14.65
N LYS A 85 -2.79 15.13 14.44
CA LYS A 85 -1.45 14.84 14.99
C LYS A 85 -0.32 15.43 14.14
N ARG A 86 -0.62 16.10 13.03
CA ARG A 86 0.33 16.62 12.04
C ARG A 86 1.28 15.53 11.51
N ARG A 87 0.71 14.38 11.18
CA ARG A 87 1.44 13.18 10.73
C ARG A 87 0.97 12.67 9.38
N GLU A 88 0.25 13.48 8.63
CA GLU A 88 -0.23 13.12 7.29
C GLU A 88 0.89 12.89 6.28
N SER A 89 2.06 13.49 6.50
CA SER A 89 3.23 13.28 5.63
C SER A 89 3.79 11.85 5.66
N ILE A 90 3.51 11.09 6.73
CA ILE A 90 3.92 9.68 6.80
C ILE A 90 2.85 8.70 6.30
N LEU A 91 1.77 9.20 5.70
CA LEU A 91 0.70 8.36 5.16
C LEU A 91 1.20 7.31 4.15
N PRO A 92 2.14 7.62 3.23
CA PRO A 92 2.72 6.60 2.34
C PRO A 92 3.44 5.48 3.09
N ASP A 93 4.18 5.80 4.14
CA ASP A 93 4.89 4.80 4.97
C ASP A 93 3.89 3.93 5.76
N ILE A 94 2.78 4.53 6.22
CA ILE A 94 1.70 3.80 6.90
C ILE A 94 1.03 2.84 5.92
N ALA A 95 0.72 3.29 4.70
CA ALA A 95 0.11 2.47 3.67
C ALA A 95 1.01 1.29 3.28
N ALA A 96 2.32 1.51 3.14
CA ALA A 96 3.29 0.46 2.87
C ALA A 96 3.30 -0.58 4.00
N SER A 97 3.41 -0.14 5.26
CA SER A 97 3.41 -1.03 6.43
C SER A 97 2.09 -1.80 6.57
N PHE A 98 0.95 -1.15 6.29
CA PHE A 98 -0.35 -1.82 6.29
C PHE A 98 -0.43 -2.90 5.20
N THR A 99 0.06 -2.62 4.00
CA THR A 99 0.07 -3.58 2.89
C THR A 99 0.92 -4.80 3.22
N GLU A 100 2.07 -4.62 3.88
CA GLU A 100 2.89 -5.74 4.36
C GLU A 100 2.12 -6.62 5.35
N MET A 101 1.50 -6.01 6.37
CA MET A 101 0.68 -6.73 7.37
C MET A 101 -0.54 -7.42 6.73
N TYR A 102 -1.21 -6.75 5.78
CA TYR A 102 -2.32 -7.31 5.02
C TYR A 102 -1.91 -8.56 4.24
N ASN A 103 -0.77 -8.48 3.54
CA ASN A 103 -0.24 -9.61 2.78
C ASN A 103 0.14 -10.80 3.69
N GLU A 104 0.70 -10.52 4.87
CA GLU A 104 0.99 -11.57 5.87
C GLU A 104 -0.28 -12.24 6.36
N GLU A 105 -1.30 -11.47 6.72
CA GLU A 105 -2.60 -11.96 7.21
C GLU A 105 -3.30 -12.82 6.15
N LYS A 106 -3.27 -12.37 4.89
CA LYS A 106 -3.85 -13.09 3.75
C LYS A 106 -2.96 -14.23 3.23
N LYS A 107 -1.76 -14.38 3.77
CA LYS A 107 -0.74 -15.32 3.26
C LYS A 107 -0.42 -15.07 1.78
N PHE A 108 -0.37 -13.81 1.37
CA PHE A 108 0.10 -13.38 0.08
C PHE A 108 1.62 -13.16 0.10
N ILE A 109 2.26 -13.42 -1.03
CA ILE A 109 3.67 -13.08 -1.25
C ILE A 109 3.81 -12.36 -2.60
N PRO A 110 4.17 -11.07 -2.61
CA PRO A 110 4.51 -10.39 -3.85
C PRO A 110 5.85 -10.92 -4.38
N VAL A 111 5.89 -11.31 -5.64
CA VAL A 111 7.10 -11.85 -6.30
C VAL A 111 7.27 -11.17 -7.65
N GLY A 112 8.43 -10.53 -7.83
CA GLY A 112 8.84 -9.97 -9.11
C GLY A 112 9.62 -11.02 -9.92
N PHE A 113 9.20 -11.27 -11.16
CA PHE A 113 9.92 -12.10 -12.11
C PHE A 113 10.48 -11.21 -13.23
N THR A 114 11.79 -11.17 -13.36
CA THR A 114 12.46 -10.45 -14.44
C THR A 114 13.14 -11.44 -15.39
N SER A 115 12.86 -11.37 -16.65
CA SER A 115 13.39 -12.29 -17.68
C SER A 115 13.99 -11.52 -18.87
N ALA A 116 14.91 -12.16 -19.60
CA ALA A 116 15.53 -11.58 -20.80
C ALA A 116 14.54 -11.49 -21.99
N VAL A 117 13.49 -12.31 -21.98
CA VAL A 117 12.46 -12.37 -23.02
C VAL A 117 11.08 -12.51 -22.39
N GLU A 118 10.06 -12.18 -23.14
CA GLU A 118 8.69 -12.35 -22.67
C GLU A 118 8.38 -13.84 -22.39
N LEU A 119 7.88 -14.12 -21.19
CA LEU A 119 7.51 -15.47 -20.77
C LEU A 119 6.13 -15.82 -21.28
N ASP A 120 5.96 -17.02 -21.83
CA ASP A 120 4.66 -17.55 -22.17
C ASP A 120 3.82 -17.89 -20.92
N GLU A 121 2.51 -18.08 -21.09
CA GLU A 121 1.59 -18.36 -19.98
C GLU A 121 1.95 -19.64 -19.22
N THR A 122 2.45 -20.67 -19.92
CA THR A 122 2.84 -21.95 -19.30
C THR A 122 4.05 -21.78 -18.39
N MET A 123 5.05 -21.00 -18.82
CA MET A 123 6.21 -20.67 -18.01
C MET A 123 5.83 -19.82 -16.80
N ARG A 124 5.00 -18.78 -16.98
CA ARG A 124 4.47 -17.95 -15.89
C ARG A 124 3.75 -18.79 -14.84
N ALA A 125 2.83 -19.67 -15.28
CA ALA A 125 2.09 -20.57 -14.38
C ALA A 125 3.02 -21.51 -13.61
N THR A 126 4.04 -22.08 -14.26
CA THR A 126 5.01 -22.98 -13.62
C THR A 126 5.84 -22.27 -12.55
N LEU A 127 6.28 -21.04 -12.83
CA LEU A 127 7.02 -20.22 -11.87
C LEU A 127 6.17 -19.88 -10.63
N ILE A 128 4.93 -19.45 -10.85
CA ILE A 128 3.98 -19.15 -9.77
C ILE A 128 3.74 -20.40 -8.90
N ASP A 129 3.42 -21.53 -9.51
CA ASP A 129 3.17 -22.79 -8.81
C ASP A 129 4.40 -23.25 -7.99
N THR A 130 5.59 -23.13 -8.56
CA THR A 130 6.84 -23.50 -7.89
C THR A 130 7.05 -22.66 -6.62
N ILE A 131 6.86 -21.34 -6.70
CA ILE A 131 7.02 -20.46 -5.54
C ILE A 131 5.91 -20.71 -4.53
N ALA A 132 4.66 -20.85 -4.97
CA ALA A 132 3.52 -21.14 -4.09
C ALA A 132 3.74 -22.44 -3.29
N LYS A 133 4.21 -23.50 -3.92
CA LYS A 133 4.53 -24.78 -3.27
C LYS A 133 5.69 -24.65 -2.27
N ARG A 134 6.70 -23.86 -2.58
CA ARG A 134 7.87 -23.68 -1.69
C ARG A 134 7.55 -22.81 -0.47
N THR A 135 6.69 -21.82 -0.61
CA THR A 135 6.38 -20.83 0.44
C THR A 135 5.11 -21.17 1.21
N GLY A 136 4.22 -21.99 0.66
CA GLY A 136 2.87 -22.22 1.19
C GLY A 136 1.97 -21.01 1.14
N LYS A 137 2.32 -19.99 0.32
CA LYS A 137 1.60 -18.72 0.19
C LYS A 137 1.05 -18.55 -1.21
N THR A 138 0.03 -17.70 -1.35
CA THR A 138 -0.48 -17.27 -2.66
C THR A 138 0.46 -16.24 -3.26
N VAL A 139 0.95 -16.49 -4.46
CA VAL A 139 1.89 -15.60 -5.15
C VAL A 139 1.12 -14.47 -5.84
N LEU A 140 1.55 -13.23 -5.60
CA LEU A 140 1.13 -12.04 -6.35
C LEU A 140 2.25 -11.70 -7.34
N PRO A 141 2.16 -12.18 -8.60
CA PRO A 141 3.26 -12.07 -9.53
C PRO A 141 3.31 -10.70 -10.22
N THR A 142 4.51 -10.17 -10.41
CA THR A 142 4.79 -9.07 -11.32
C THR A 142 5.83 -9.54 -12.32
N PHE A 143 5.56 -9.41 -13.61
CA PHE A 143 6.48 -9.81 -14.68
C PHE A 143 7.07 -8.57 -15.34
N SER A 144 8.39 -8.58 -15.55
CA SER A 144 9.11 -7.55 -16.28
C SER A 144 10.11 -8.20 -17.24
N VAL A 145 10.41 -7.51 -18.34
CA VAL A 145 11.42 -7.91 -19.31
C VAL A 145 12.61 -6.96 -19.19
N ASP A 146 13.81 -7.50 -19.12
CA ASP A 146 15.05 -6.75 -19.12
C ASP A 146 16.00 -7.35 -20.16
N ASP A 147 16.14 -6.68 -21.29
CA ASP A 147 16.97 -7.09 -22.42
C ASP A 147 18.49 -7.09 -22.08
N ALA A 148 18.88 -6.46 -20.96
CA ALA A 148 20.26 -6.48 -20.48
C ALA A 148 20.64 -7.81 -19.83
N LEU A 149 19.65 -8.64 -19.47
CA LEU A 149 19.90 -10.00 -18.99
C LEU A 149 20.35 -10.89 -20.16
N LYS A 150 21.53 -11.51 -20.02
CA LYS A 150 22.09 -12.42 -21.04
C LYS A 150 21.35 -13.78 -21.12
N GLY A 151 20.31 -13.97 -20.34
CA GLY A 151 19.49 -15.18 -20.23
C GLY A 151 19.13 -15.48 -18.76
N GLY A 152 18.13 -16.36 -18.60
CA GLY A 152 17.65 -16.74 -17.27
C GLY A 152 16.50 -15.87 -16.75
N ILE A 153 16.09 -16.15 -15.51
CA ILE A 153 15.03 -15.45 -14.78
C ILE A 153 15.57 -15.09 -13.41
N THR A 154 15.35 -13.83 -13.03
CA THR A 154 15.60 -13.34 -11.65
C THR A 154 14.26 -13.26 -10.90
N ILE A 155 14.28 -13.71 -9.65
CA ILE A 155 13.10 -13.76 -8.77
C ILE A 155 13.40 -12.93 -7.51
#